data_888d0ca549c0e83021e17fbc2bf4b912
#
_entry.id   888d0ca549c0e83021e17fbc2bf4b912
#
_cell.length_a   1.000
_cell.length_b   1.000
_cell.length_c   1.000
_cell.angle_alpha   90.00
_cell.angle_beta   90.00
_cell.angle_gamma   90.00
#
_symmetry.space_group_name_H-M   'P 1'
#
loop_
_entity.id
_entity.type
_entity.pdbx_description
1 polymer ?
#
loop_
_entity_poly.entity_id
_entity_poly.type
_entity_poly.pdbx_seq_one_letter_code
_entity_poly.pdbx_strand_id
1 'polypeptide(L)'
;GEGELPEVTAEDLAFLDQAALRLAERGVADAAGDLDRRLEHLHRAMEEVRQASNVRLSRLVEWLGLFLPDLDLDKDRLGTARALGEADDLGGLARHLGLQIPMHLPARSEWRSLRDHGAAAVDVQARLDRLEAALRTLAEEHLPSLSALVGPMLAARLCVGAGGRARLAKLPSSTVQVLGAEKAFFAHLKTGSPPPKHGFLFAHPWVMRSPLWVRGTVARTLAGRCSIAARLDAYEGTPMTAEDVAEVEAKVLAIRAAHPRPPSRKGGR
;
A
#
# COMPACT_ATOMS: atom_id res chain seq x y z
N GLY A 1 33.68 53.09 -1.35
CA GLY A 1 32.52 53.52 -0.60
C GLY A 1 31.81 52.29 -0.08
N GLU A 2 31.93 51.99 1.20
CA GLU A 2 31.06 51.04 1.90
C GLU A 2 29.69 51.73 1.99
N GLY A 3 28.75 51.28 1.18
CA GLY A 3 27.34 51.73 1.26
C GLY A 3 26.74 51.07 2.50
N GLU A 4 26.38 51.87 3.50
CA GLU A 4 25.53 51.43 4.60
C GLU A 4 24.23 50.89 4.00
N LEU A 5 23.89 49.65 4.39
CA LEU A 5 22.60 49.03 4.06
C LEU A 5 21.51 49.90 4.72
N PRO A 6 20.41 50.20 4.02
CA PRO A 6 19.31 50.99 4.60
C PRO A 6 18.76 50.24 5.83
N GLU A 7 18.51 51.03 6.92
CA GLU A 7 17.85 50.48 8.11
C GLU A 7 16.44 49.94 7.73
N VAL A 8 16.21 48.67 8.09
CA VAL A 8 14.91 48.03 7.87
C VAL A 8 13.89 48.66 8.83
N THR A 9 12.86 49.27 8.31
CA THR A 9 11.79 49.91 9.11
C THR A 9 10.75 48.89 9.59
N ALA A 10 9.96 49.27 10.58
CA ALA A 10 8.83 48.42 11.03
C ALA A 10 7.80 48.21 9.92
N GLU A 11 7.62 49.15 8.99
CA GLU A 11 6.76 49.04 7.83
C GLU A 11 7.31 48.02 6.83
N ASP A 12 8.61 47.99 6.60
CA ASP A 12 9.27 46.99 5.75
C ASP A 12 9.10 45.59 6.30
N LEU A 13 9.25 45.41 7.62
CA LEU A 13 9.00 44.13 8.28
C LEU A 13 7.55 43.67 8.15
N ALA A 14 6.58 44.57 8.37
CA ALA A 14 5.15 44.26 8.21
C ALA A 14 4.82 43.88 6.78
N PHE A 15 5.42 44.55 5.79
CA PHE A 15 5.26 44.22 4.38
C PHE A 15 5.84 42.85 4.04
N LEU A 16 7.02 42.53 4.55
CA LEU A 16 7.67 41.24 4.35
C LEU A 16 6.87 40.11 4.99
N ASP A 17 6.34 40.29 6.20
CA ASP A 17 5.48 39.32 6.87
C ASP A 17 4.20 39.05 6.06
N GLN A 18 3.56 40.10 5.56
CA GLN A 18 2.36 39.97 4.73
C GLN A 18 2.67 39.28 3.40
N ALA A 19 3.79 39.62 2.77
CA ALA A 19 4.22 38.96 1.53
C ALA A 19 4.54 37.48 1.75
N ALA A 20 5.25 37.17 2.85
CA ALA A 20 5.55 35.77 3.23
C ALA A 20 4.26 34.96 3.50
N LEU A 21 3.29 35.56 4.21
CA LEU A 21 1.99 34.93 4.47
C LEU A 21 1.24 34.61 3.16
N ARG A 22 1.13 35.60 2.26
CA ARG A 22 0.50 35.40 0.95
C ARG A 22 1.21 34.35 0.10
N LEU A 23 2.54 34.30 0.15
CA LEU A 23 3.32 33.29 -0.55
C LEU A 23 3.07 31.92 0.03
N ALA A 24 3.00 31.78 1.35
CA ALA A 24 2.66 30.53 2.03
C ALA A 24 1.24 30.07 1.71
N GLU A 25 0.24 30.98 1.75
CA GLU A 25 -1.15 30.69 1.37
C GLU A 25 -1.25 30.19 -0.08
N ARG A 26 -0.57 30.86 -1.01
CA ARG A 26 -0.49 30.42 -2.42
C ARG A 26 0.17 29.04 -2.53
N GLY A 27 1.29 28.83 -1.84
CA GLY A 27 1.98 27.54 -1.83
C GLY A 27 1.11 26.40 -1.30
N VAL A 28 0.27 26.63 -0.30
CA VAL A 28 -0.71 25.66 0.21
C VAL A 28 -1.81 25.41 -0.83
N ALA A 29 -2.34 26.45 -1.46
CA ALA A 29 -3.36 26.31 -2.49
C ALA A 29 -2.84 25.52 -3.72
N ASP A 30 -1.62 25.83 -4.18
CA ASP A 30 -0.98 25.10 -5.27
C ASP A 30 -0.73 23.64 -4.90
N ALA A 31 -0.33 23.36 -3.65
CA ALA A 31 -0.15 22.01 -3.15
C ALA A 31 -1.45 21.18 -3.11
N ALA A 32 -2.60 21.82 -2.88
CA ALA A 32 -3.90 21.15 -2.93
C ALA A 32 -4.30 20.73 -4.36
N GLY A 33 -3.79 21.40 -5.38
CA GLY A 33 -3.95 21.05 -6.78
C GLY A 33 -3.01 19.91 -7.24
N ASP A 34 -1.94 19.63 -6.50
CA ASP A 34 -0.95 18.63 -6.86
C ASP A 34 -1.48 17.20 -6.62
N LEU A 35 -1.70 16.48 -7.71
CA LEU A 35 -2.24 15.11 -7.68
C LEU A 35 -1.28 14.11 -7.01
N ASP A 36 0.05 14.30 -7.10
CA ASP A 36 1.03 13.47 -6.41
C ASP A 36 0.86 13.59 -4.88
N ARG A 37 0.68 14.81 -4.37
CA ARG A 37 0.43 15.04 -2.93
C ARG A 37 -0.91 14.48 -2.47
N ARG A 38 -1.96 14.68 -3.27
CA ARG A 38 -3.29 14.11 -2.97
C ARG A 38 -3.24 12.58 -2.92
N LEU A 39 -2.54 11.95 -3.88
CA LEU A 39 -2.33 10.51 -3.93
C LEU A 39 -1.53 10.02 -2.70
N GLU A 40 -0.50 10.76 -2.30
CA GLU A 40 0.30 10.45 -1.11
C GLU A 40 -0.53 10.49 0.17
N HIS A 41 -1.36 11.52 0.37
CA HIS A 41 -2.22 11.63 1.56
C HIS A 41 -3.28 10.53 1.61
N LEU A 42 -3.93 10.22 0.48
CA LEU A 42 -4.88 9.10 0.41
C LEU A 42 -4.20 7.76 0.71
N HIS A 43 -3.02 7.52 0.13
CA HIS A 43 -2.27 6.29 0.36
C HIS A 43 -1.86 6.15 1.83
N ARG A 44 -1.36 7.20 2.47
CA ARG A 44 -0.97 7.19 3.88
C ARG A 44 -2.17 6.94 4.78
N ALA A 45 -3.26 7.68 4.58
CA ALA A 45 -4.50 7.49 5.34
C ALA A 45 -5.03 6.06 5.20
N MET A 46 -5.01 5.50 4.00
CA MET A 46 -5.39 4.11 3.74
C MET A 46 -4.51 3.11 4.52
N GLU A 47 -3.18 3.28 4.50
CA GLU A 47 -2.28 2.38 5.24
C GLU A 47 -2.47 2.47 6.75
N GLU A 48 -2.69 3.67 7.31
CA GLU A 48 -2.98 3.88 8.73
C GLU A 48 -4.30 3.20 9.15
N VAL A 49 -5.36 3.40 8.35
CA VAL A 49 -6.66 2.77 8.62
C VAL A 49 -6.58 1.25 8.45
N ARG A 50 -5.81 0.73 7.49
CA ARG A 50 -5.55 -0.71 7.32
C ARG A 50 -4.87 -1.32 8.54
N GLN A 51 -3.86 -0.65 9.09
CA GLN A 51 -3.22 -1.09 10.33
C GLN A 51 -4.19 -1.09 11.51
N ALA A 52 -5.00 -0.04 11.64
CA ALA A 52 -6.02 0.05 12.68
C ALA A 52 -7.07 -1.06 12.55
N SER A 53 -7.52 -1.38 11.33
CA SER A 53 -8.45 -2.49 11.05
C SER A 53 -7.84 -3.82 11.48
N ASN A 54 -6.62 -4.12 11.07
CA ASN A 54 -5.93 -5.37 11.41
C ASN A 54 -5.78 -5.55 12.93
N VAL A 55 -5.35 -4.50 13.64
CA VAL A 55 -5.18 -4.54 15.11
C VAL A 55 -6.52 -4.80 15.81
N ARG A 56 -7.59 -4.11 15.38
CA ARG A 56 -8.93 -4.29 15.99
C ARG A 56 -9.48 -5.67 15.73
N LEU A 57 -9.40 -6.16 14.49
CA LEU A 57 -9.88 -7.50 14.13
C LEU A 57 -9.08 -8.59 14.85
N SER A 58 -7.76 -8.46 14.95
CA SER A 58 -6.94 -9.41 15.72
C SER A 58 -7.32 -9.44 17.18
N ARG A 59 -7.47 -8.26 17.80
CA ARG A 59 -7.86 -8.18 19.22
C ARG A 59 -9.25 -8.77 19.46
N LEU A 60 -10.19 -8.53 18.54
CA LEU A 60 -11.55 -9.08 18.65
C LEU A 60 -11.56 -10.60 18.67
N VAL A 61 -10.88 -11.23 17.69
CA VAL A 61 -10.91 -12.69 17.60
C VAL A 61 -10.12 -13.35 18.73
N GLU A 62 -9.02 -12.74 19.20
CA GLU A 62 -8.30 -13.19 20.39
C GLU A 62 -9.19 -13.12 21.65
N TRP A 63 -9.97 -12.06 21.82
CA TRP A 63 -10.87 -11.91 22.96
C TRP A 63 -12.02 -12.91 22.90
N LEU A 64 -12.62 -13.09 21.73
CA LEU A 64 -13.64 -14.14 21.53
C LEU A 64 -13.09 -15.54 21.75
N GLY A 65 -11.84 -15.80 21.37
CA GLY A 65 -11.15 -17.08 21.55
C GLY A 65 -11.00 -17.53 23.00
N LEU A 66 -11.07 -16.59 23.98
CA LEU A 66 -11.13 -16.94 25.41
C LEU A 66 -12.40 -17.75 25.76
N PHE A 67 -13.49 -17.47 25.08
CA PHE A 67 -14.78 -18.09 25.32
C PHE A 67 -15.10 -19.18 24.32
N LEU A 68 -14.55 -19.08 23.10
CA LEU A 68 -14.78 -19.98 21.95
C LEU A 68 -13.43 -20.56 21.49
N PRO A 69 -12.90 -21.59 22.18
CA PRO A 69 -11.56 -22.13 21.92
C PRO A 69 -11.41 -22.75 20.53
N ASP A 70 -12.53 -23.17 19.91
CA ASP A 70 -12.56 -23.74 18.56
C ASP A 70 -12.63 -22.66 17.45
N LEU A 71 -12.65 -21.38 17.82
CA LEU A 71 -12.67 -20.27 16.86
C LEU A 71 -11.31 -20.22 16.12
N ASP A 72 -11.36 -20.32 14.78
CA ASP A 72 -10.19 -20.12 13.95
C ASP A 72 -9.86 -18.61 13.90
N LEU A 73 -8.76 -18.22 14.56
CA LEU A 73 -8.36 -16.82 14.72
C LEU A 73 -7.84 -16.17 13.43
N ASP A 74 -7.56 -16.97 12.41
CA ASP A 74 -7.04 -16.48 11.12
C ASP A 74 -8.09 -16.47 10.01
N LYS A 75 -9.19 -17.20 10.21
CA LYS A 75 -10.25 -17.32 9.22
C LYS A 75 -11.32 -16.25 9.43
N ASP A 76 -11.61 -15.53 8.35
CA ASP A 76 -12.72 -14.55 8.23
C ASP A 76 -12.99 -13.71 9.49
N ARG A 77 -11.99 -13.00 9.96
CA ARG A 77 -12.07 -12.11 11.14
C ARG A 77 -13.17 -11.05 10.99
N LEU A 78 -13.38 -10.54 9.77
CA LEU A 78 -14.41 -9.54 9.49
C LEU A 78 -15.80 -10.16 9.54
N GLY A 79 -16.01 -11.37 8.98
CA GLY A 79 -17.23 -12.11 9.10
C GLY A 79 -17.60 -12.40 10.54
N THR A 80 -16.62 -12.79 11.37
CA THR A 80 -16.78 -12.95 12.83
C THR A 80 -17.25 -11.65 13.51
N ALA A 81 -16.66 -10.50 13.14
CA ALA A 81 -17.07 -9.20 13.69
C ALA A 81 -18.51 -8.83 13.30
N ARG A 82 -18.93 -9.13 12.08
CA ARG A 82 -20.31 -8.92 11.60
C ARG A 82 -21.29 -9.84 12.32
N ALA A 83 -20.97 -11.14 12.42
CA ALA A 83 -21.78 -12.12 13.13
C ALA A 83 -21.97 -11.74 14.61
N LEU A 84 -20.95 -11.18 15.25
CA LEU A 84 -21.03 -10.66 16.63
C LEU A 84 -22.05 -9.52 16.75
N GLY A 85 -22.14 -8.65 15.72
CA GLY A 85 -23.12 -7.55 15.70
C GLY A 85 -24.57 -8.03 15.62
N GLU A 86 -24.81 -9.17 14.98
CA GLU A 86 -26.13 -9.78 14.76
C GLU A 86 -26.56 -10.70 15.92
N ALA A 87 -25.61 -11.18 16.76
CA ALA A 87 -25.89 -12.11 17.83
C ALA A 87 -26.43 -11.40 19.08
N ASP A 88 -27.46 -11.97 19.71
CA ASP A 88 -28.01 -11.49 20.96
C ASP A 88 -27.08 -11.78 22.14
N ASP A 89 -26.46 -12.96 22.13
CA ASP A 89 -25.53 -13.44 23.15
C ASP A 89 -24.41 -14.31 22.55
N LEU A 90 -23.44 -14.69 23.39
CA LEU A 90 -22.31 -15.52 22.96
C LEU A 90 -22.74 -16.91 22.48
N GLY A 91 -23.79 -17.49 23.06
CA GLY A 91 -24.33 -18.76 22.62
C GLY A 91 -24.96 -18.69 21.22
N GLY A 92 -25.64 -17.58 20.92
CA GLY A 92 -26.15 -17.25 19.58
C GLY A 92 -25.02 -17.11 18.57
N LEU A 93 -23.97 -16.40 18.94
CA LEU A 93 -22.76 -16.28 18.11
C LEU A 93 -22.11 -17.63 17.85
N ALA A 94 -21.93 -18.45 18.87
CA ALA A 94 -21.35 -19.80 18.73
C ALA A 94 -22.17 -20.67 17.75
N ARG A 95 -23.50 -20.67 17.87
CA ARG A 95 -24.39 -21.38 16.93
C ARG A 95 -24.26 -20.86 15.52
N HIS A 96 -24.21 -19.54 15.33
CA HIS A 96 -24.06 -18.92 14.00
C HIS A 96 -22.74 -19.32 13.32
N LEU A 97 -21.66 -19.39 14.10
CA LEU A 97 -20.34 -19.79 13.61
C LEU A 97 -20.13 -21.31 13.52
N GLY A 98 -21.13 -22.12 13.95
CA GLY A 98 -21.02 -23.58 13.98
C GLY A 98 -20.05 -24.12 15.02
N LEU A 99 -19.85 -23.37 16.12
CA LEU A 99 -18.94 -23.71 17.22
C LEU A 99 -19.72 -24.30 18.41
N GLN A 100 -18.99 -24.93 19.32
CA GLN A 100 -19.57 -25.44 20.57
C GLN A 100 -20.08 -24.28 21.45
N ILE A 101 -21.17 -24.52 22.16
CA ILE A 101 -21.69 -23.55 23.14
C ILE A 101 -20.65 -23.40 24.26
N PRO A 102 -20.22 -22.18 24.59
CA PRO A 102 -19.17 -21.94 25.58
C PRO A 102 -19.61 -22.36 27.00
N MET A 103 -18.68 -22.93 27.75
CA MET A 103 -18.91 -23.29 29.17
C MET A 103 -19.03 -22.06 30.05
N HIS A 104 -18.30 -21.00 29.72
CA HIS A 104 -18.28 -19.74 30.46
C HIS A 104 -18.78 -18.62 29.56
N LEU A 105 -19.62 -17.76 30.14
CA LEU A 105 -20.19 -16.62 29.46
C LEU A 105 -19.54 -15.31 29.95
N PRO A 106 -19.34 -14.32 29.10
CA PRO A 106 -18.91 -13.01 29.56
C PRO A 106 -19.96 -12.35 30.42
N ALA A 107 -19.55 -11.48 31.35
CA ALA A 107 -20.47 -10.61 32.05
C ALA A 107 -21.23 -9.72 31.07
N ARG A 108 -22.43 -9.24 31.42
CA ARG A 108 -23.26 -8.41 30.55
C ARG A 108 -22.54 -7.15 30.05
N SER A 109 -21.72 -6.53 30.89
CA SER A 109 -20.90 -5.36 30.53
C SER A 109 -19.78 -5.74 29.55
N GLU A 110 -19.17 -6.90 29.76
CA GLU A 110 -18.10 -7.42 28.87
C GLU A 110 -18.66 -7.79 27.50
N TRP A 111 -19.83 -8.46 27.45
CA TRP A 111 -20.52 -8.75 26.19
C TRP A 111 -20.82 -7.47 25.41
N ARG A 112 -21.29 -6.42 26.08
CA ARG A 112 -21.51 -5.12 25.46
C ARG A 112 -20.21 -4.55 24.88
N SER A 113 -19.11 -4.59 25.63
CA SER A 113 -17.80 -4.10 25.18
C SER A 113 -17.27 -4.90 24.00
N LEU A 114 -17.47 -6.22 23.95
CA LEU A 114 -17.14 -7.06 22.80
C LEU A 114 -17.91 -6.63 21.54
N ARG A 115 -19.23 -6.42 21.66
CA ARG A 115 -20.06 -5.95 20.55
C ARG A 115 -19.65 -4.56 20.07
N ASP A 116 -19.39 -3.63 20.96
CA ASP A 116 -18.94 -2.28 20.63
C ASP A 116 -17.59 -2.32 19.89
N HIS A 117 -16.68 -3.20 20.35
CA HIS A 117 -15.39 -3.39 19.68
C HIS A 117 -15.55 -4.00 18.29
N GLY A 118 -16.44 -4.98 18.13
CA GLY A 118 -16.77 -5.59 16.84
C GLY A 118 -17.39 -4.59 15.86
N ALA A 119 -18.37 -3.79 16.33
CA ALA A 119 -18.97 -2.74 15.52
C ALA A 119 -17.95 -1.69 15.07
N ALA A 120 -17.05 -1.29 15.96
CA ALA A 120 -15.97 -0.38 15.61
C ALA A 120 -14.99 -0.98 14.59
N ALA A 121 -14.72 -2.29 14.63
CA ALA A 121 -13.88 -2.97 13.64
C ALA A 121 -14.54 -2.99 12.25
N VAL A 122 -15.84 -3.26 12.18
CA VAL A 122 -16.63 -3.22 10.94
C VAL A 122 -16.67 -1.80 10.35
N ASP A 123 -16.87 -0.77 11.18
CA ASP A 123 -16.85 0.63 10.73
C ASP A 123 -15.49 1.05 10.18
N VAL A 124 -14.40 0.67 10.85
CA VAL A 124 -13.03 0.96 10.36
C VAL A 124 -12.79 0.26 9.02
N GLN A 125 -13.26 -0.98 8.84
CA GLN A 125 -13.16 -1.67 7.56
C GLN A 125 -13.93 -0.94 6.44
N ALA A 126 -15.15 -0.49 6.71
CA ALA A 126 -15.92 0.29 5.75
C ALA A 126 -15.26 1.62 5.37
N ARG A 127 -14.52 2.24 6.29
CA ARG A 127 -13.68 3.43 5.99
C ARG A 127 -12.51 3.07 5.10
N LEU A 128 -11.85 1.94 5.36
CA LEU A 128 -10.77 1.42 4.53
C LEU A 128 -11.24 1.20 3.10
N ASP A 129 -12.38 0.54 2.91
CA ASP A 129 -12.95 0.26 1.59
C ASP A 129 -13.22 1.56 0.80
N ARG A 130 -13.71 2.62 1.47
CA ARG A 130 -13.90 3.93 0.85
C ARG A 130 -12.59 4.60 0.45
N LEU A 131 -11.55 4.52 1.29
CA LEU A 131 -10.23 5.07 0.98
C LEU A 131 -9.58 4.32 -0.18
N GLU A 132 -9.72 2.99 -0.22
CA GLU A 132 -9.23 2.17 -1.34
C GLU A 132 -9.94 2.54 -2.66
N ALA A 133 -11.26 2.76 -2.63
CA ALA A 133 -12.01 3.19 -3.79
C ALA A 133 -11.54 4.58 -4.30
N ALA A 134 -11.39 5.54 -3.38
CA ALA A 134 -10.91 6.88 -3.73
C ALA A 134 -9.48 6.87 -4.28
N LEU A 135 -8.59 6.08 -3.66
CA LEU A 135 -7.21 5.92 -4.12
C LEU A 135 -7.15 5.28 -5.50
N ARG A 136 -8.00 4.27 -5.76
CA ARG A 136 -8.10 3.61 -7.06
C ARG A 136 -8.47 4.61 -8.15
N THR A 137 -9.54 5.37 -7.95
CA THR A 137 -10.00 6.38 -8.92
C THR A 137 -8.91 7.41 -9.21
N LEU A 138 -8.29 7.95 -8.18
CA LEU A 138 -7.24 8.96 -8.36
C LEU A 138 -5.98 8.37 -9.05
N ALA A 139 -5.63 7.12 -8.74
CA ALA A 139 -4.49 6.46 -9.37
C ALA A 139 -4.75 6.14 -10.86
N GLU A 140 -5.97 5.73 -11.21
CA GLU A 140 -6.37 5.51 -12.62
C GLU A 140 -6.37 6.80 -13.42
N GLU A 141 -6.79 7.91 -12.83
CA GLU A 141 -6.73 9.24 -13.45
C GLU A 141 -5.29 9.75 -13.62
N HIS A 142 -4.47 9.66 -12.58
CA HIS A 142 -3.14 10.26 -12.53
C HIS A 142 -2.04 9.40 -13.16
N LEU A 143 -2.22 8.07 -13.16
CA LEU A 143 -1.25 7.05 -13.57
C LEU A 143 -1.92 5.99 -14.46
N PRO A 144 -2.54 6.38 -15.60
CA PRO A 144 -3.35 5.45 -16.40
C PRO A 144 -2.55 4.26 -16.93
N SER A 145 -1.36 4.47 -17.50
CA SER A 145 -0.53 3.40 -18.05
C SER A 145 0.01 2.48 -16.95
N LEU A 146 0.46 3.07 -15.85
CA LEU A 146 0.98 2.28 -14.73
C LEU A 146 -0.15 1.50 -14.04
N SER A 147 -1.33 2.10 -13.91
CA SER A 147 -2.53 1.44 -13.35
C SER A 147 -3.01 0.29 -14.25
N ALA A 148 -2.98 0.45 -15.56
CA ALA A 148 -3.31 -0.62 -16.50
C ALA A 148 -2.34 -1.81 -16.37
N LEU A 149 -1.06 -1.54 -16.18
CA LEU A 149 -0.02 -2.58 -16.10
C LEU A 149 0.00 -3.35 -14.79
N VAL A 150 -0.06 -2.66 -13.65
CA VAL A 150 0.15 -3.27 -12.32
C VAL A 150 -1.05 -3.16 -11.38
N GLY A 151 -2.11 -2.54 -11.83
CA GLY A 151 -3.28 -2.19 -11.02
C GLY A 151 -3.09 -0.89 -10.24
N PRO A 152 -4.19 -0.14 -9.99
CA PRO A 152 -4.13 1.22 -9.43
C PRO A 152 -3.52 1.28 -8.02
N MET A 153 -3.75 0.29 -7.18
CA MET A 153 -3.20 0.26 -5.82
C MET A 153 -1.67 0.13 -5.81
N LEU A 154 -1.11 -0.71 -6.67
CA LEU A 154 0.34 -0.86 -6.77
C LEU A 154 0.96 0.32 -7.52
N ALA A 155 0.27 0.88 -8.51
CA ALA A 155 0.68 2.09 -9.21
C ALA A 155 0.81 3.27 -8.23
N ALA A 156 -0.20 3.50 -7.39
CA ALA A 156 -0.15 4.51 -6.33
C ALA A 156 1.03 4.29 -5.37
N ARG A 157 1.22 3.05 -4.92
CA ARG A 157 2.31 2.69 -4.01
C ARG A 157 3.70 2.94 -4.61
N LEU A 158 3.89 2.64 -5.90
CA LEU A 158 5.13 2.92 -6.62
C LEU A 158 5.37 4.43 -6.77
N CYS A 159 4.32 5.19 -7.13
CA CYS A 159 4.37 6.64 -7.27
C CYS A 159 4.75 7.31 -5.94
N VAL A 160 4.02 7.00 -4.87
CA VAL A 160 4.29 7.53 -3.52
C VAL A 160 5.67 7.13 -3.02
N GLY A 161 6.07 5.86 -3.18
CA GLY A 161 7.39 5.37 -2.80
C GLY A 161 8.55 6.02 -3.55
N ALA A 162 8.32 6.47 -4.78
CA ALA A 162 9.31 7.22 -5.56
C ALA A 162 9.35 8.72 -5.22
N GLY A 163 8.33 9.25 -4.53
CA GLY A 163 8.17 10.66 -4.23
C GLY A 163 7.56 11.45 -5.38
N GLY A 164 6.59 10.86 -6.10
CA GLY A 164 5.77 11.44 -7.14
C GLY A 164 6.02 10.87 -8.54
N ARG A 165 5.06 11.14 -9.45
CA ARG A 165 5.02 10.66 -10.83
C ARG A 165 6.26 11.05 -11.64
N ALA A 166 6.62 12.33 -11.58
CA ALA A 166 7.77 12.85 -12.32
C ALA A 166 9.10 12.23 -11.85
N ARG A 167 9.22 11.93 -10.55
CA ARG A 167 10.41 11.27 -10.01
C ARG A 167 10.45 9.79 -10.38
N LEU A 168 9.30 9.09 -10.30
CA LEU A 168 9.20 7.69 -10.72
C LEU A 168 9.62 7.50 -12.17
N ALA A 169 9.20 8.39 -13.08
CA ALA A 169 9.55 8.36 -14.49
C ALA A 169 11.07 8.47 -14.77
N LYS A 170 11.80 9.13 -13.88
CA LYS A 170 13.27 9.31 -13.97
C LYS A 170 14.06 8.16 -13.35
N LEU A 171 13.43 7.29 -12.56
CA LEU A 171 14.13 6.17 -11.94
C LEU A 171 14.57 5.12 -12.96
N PRO A 172 15.80 4.59 -12.83
CA PRO A 172 16.21 3.39 -13.56
C PRO A 172 15.31 2.21 -13.20
N SER A 173 15.07 1.32 -14.14
CA SER A 173 14.25 0.12 -13.92
C SER A 173 14.79 -0.78 -12.78
N SER A 174 16.12 -0.80 -12.59
CA SER A 174 16.75 -1.51 -11.47
C SER A 174 16.36 -0.93 -10.11
N THR A 175 16.17 0.38 -10.01
CA THR A 175 15.68 1.05 -8.79
C THR A 175 14.19 0.78 -8.61
N VAL A 176 13.39 0.85 -9.67
CA VAL A 176 11.95 0.49 -9.61
C VAL A 176 11.77 -0.97 -9.16
N GLN A 177 12.65 -1.89 -9.58
CA GLN A 177 12.61 -3.29 -9.19
C GLN A 177 12.66 -3.49 -7.66
N VAL A 178 13.47 -2.69 -6.96
CA VAL A 178 13.73 -2.85 -5.51
C VAL A 178 13.09 -1.74 -4.67
N LEU A 179 12.31 -0.87 -5.28
CA LEU A 179 11.60 0.20 -4.58
C LEU A 179 10.71 -0.38 -3.48
N GLY A 180 10.85 0.12 -2.24
CA GLY A 180 10.19 -0.42 -1.05
C GLY A 180 10.96 -1.56 -0.37
N ALA A 181 12.17 -1.88 -0.83
CA ALA A 181 13.07 -2.83 -0.18
C ALA A 181 14.35 -2.16 0.36
N GLU A 182 14.27 -0.87 0.69
CA GLU A 182 15.42 -0.04 1.08
C GLU A 182 16.17 -0.64 2.27
N LYS A 183 15.45 -1.13 3.28
CA LYS A 183 16.07 -1.77 4.46
C LYS A 183 16.90 -2.99 4.08
N ALA A 184 16.38 -3.85 3.19
CA ALA A 184 17.10 -5.03 2.71
C ALA A 184 18.27 -4.65 1.80
N PHE A 185 18.12 -3.60 0.99
CA PHE A 185 19.18 -3.07 0.15
C PHE A 185 20.33 -2.50 0.99
N PHE A 186 20.04 -1.69 2.01
CA PHE A 186 21.07 -1.19 2.93
C PHE A 186 21.73 -2.30 3.77
N ALA A 187 20.96 -3.33 4.18
CA ALA A 187 21.53 -4.50 4.83
C ALA A 187 22.52 -5.22 3.89
N HIS A 188 22.17 -5.41 2.60
CA HIS A 188 23.08 -5.95 1.61
C HIS A 188 24.40 -5.18 1.53
N LEU A 189 24.34 -3.83 1.46
CA LEU A 189 25.54 -2.98 1.38
C LEU A 189 26.40 -3.05 2.64
N LYS A 190 25.78 -3.19 3.83
CA LYS A 190 26.51 -3.21 5.10
C LYS A 190 27.06 -4.58 5.47
N THR A 191 26.35 -5.65 5.17
CA THR A 191 26.63 -7.00 5.68
C THR A 191 27.01 -8.00 4.60
N GLY A 192 26.95 -7.61 3.30
CA GLY A 192 27.15 -8.55 2.19
C GLY A 192 26.01 -9.59 2.04
N SER A 193 24.90 -9.42 2.76
CA SER A 193 23.73 -10.28 2.59
C SER A 193 23.23 -10.26 1.14
N PRO A 194 22.52 -11.30 0.64
CA PRO A 194 22.01 -11.30 -0.73
C PRO A 194 21.16 -10.06 -1.03
N PRO A 195 21.33 -9.43 -2.23
CA PRO A 195 20.55 -8.25 -2.59
C PRO A 195 19.06 -8.59 -2.72
N PRO A 196 18.15 -7.64 -2.42
CA PRO A 196 16.74 -7.85 -2.62
C PRO A 196 16.42 -8.10 -4.10
N LYS A 197 15.62 -9.12 -4.39
CA LYS A 197 15.22 -9.49 -5.75
C LYS A 197 14.04 -8.66 -6.27
N HIS A 198 13.28 -8.06 -5.37
CA HIS A 198 12.07 -7.29 -5.61
C HIS A 198 11.74 -6.44 -4.36
N GLY A 199 10.99 -5.35 -4.58
CA GLY A 199 10.39 -4.51 -3.54
C GLY A 199 8.87 -4.59 -3.62
N PHE A 200 8.20 -3.42 -3.78
CA PHE A 200 6.74 -3.33 -3.92
C PHE A 200 6.17 -4.21 -5.03
N LEU A 201 6.92 -4.44 -6.12
CA LEU A 201 6.51 -5.30 -7.21
C LEU A 201 6.23 -6.75 -6.80
N PHE A 202 6.67 -7.18 -5.60
CA PHE A 202 6.30 -8.49 -5.09
C PHE A 202 4.79 -8.68 -4.92
N ALA A 203 4.06 -7.59 -4.63
CA ALA A 203 2.60 -7.63 -4.51
C ALA A 203 1.88 -7.99 -5.82
N HIS A 204 2.55 -7.84 -6.98
CA HIS A 204 1.95 -8.19 -8.26
C HIS A 204 1.85 -9.71 -8.45
N PRO A 205 0.69 -10.24 -8.90
CA PRO A 205 0.47 -11.68 -9.05
C PRO A 205 1.53 -12.38 -9.93
N TRP A 206 2.02 -11.71 -10.94
CA TRP A 206 3.06 -12.27 -11.82
C TRP A 206 4.37 -12.55 -11.08
N VAL A 207 4.74 -11.72 -10.11
CA VAL A 207 5.95 -11.92 -9.30
C VAL A 207 5.66 -12.90 -8.16
N MET A 208 4.59 -12.66 -7.38
CA MET A 208 4.25 -13.43 -6.19
C MET A 208 4.03 -14.91 -6.50
N ARG A 209 3.27 -15.21 -7.57
CA ARG A 209 2.95 -16.58 -7.99
C ARG A 209 4.04 -17.27 -8.81
N SER A 210 5.15 -16.59 -9.09
CA SER A 210 6.29 -17.18 -9.79
C SER A 210 7.13 -18.04 -8.86
N PRO A 211 7.72 -19.15 -9.35
CA PRO A 211 8.70 -19.91 -8.59
C PRO A 211 9.86 -19.05 -8.08
N LEU A 212 10.39 -19.36 -6.91
CA LEU A 212 11.42 -18.56 -6.22
C LEU A 212 12.65 -18.25 -7.09
N TRP A 213 13.03 -19.18 -7.97
CA TRP A 213 14.23 -19.04 -8.80
C TRP A 213 14.03 -18.10 -10.00
N VAL A 214 12.79 -17.85 -10.46
CA VAL A 214 12.50 -16.91 -11.55
C VAL A 214 11.92 -15.59 -11.11
N ARG A 215 11.52 -15.43 -9.84
CA ARG A 215 10.92 -14.18 -9.31
C ARG A 215 11.73 -12.94 -9.62
N GLY A 216 13.04 -13.01 -9.45
CA GLY A 216 13.92 -11.87 -9.75
C GLY A 216 13.91 -11.48 -11.22
N THR A 217 13.85 -12.46 -12.14
CA THR A 217 13.76 -12.20 -13.59
C THR A 217 12.41 -11.61 -13.97
N VAL A 218 11.32 -12.18 -13.43
CA VAL A 218 9.95 -11.64 -13.64
C VAL A 218 9.83 -10.22 -13.09
N ALA A 219 10.33 -9.97 -11.87
CA ALA A 219 10.33 -8.64 -11.26
C ALA A 219 11.14 -7.62 -12.10
N ARG A 220 12.27 -8.02 -12.68
CA ARG A 220 13.06 -7.17 -13.56
C ARG A 220 12.32 -6.84 -14.85
N THR A 221 11.66 -7.81 -15.47
CA THR A 221 10.84 -7.60 -16.66
C THR A 221 9.70 -6.64 -16.38
N LEU A 222 8.98 -6.85 -15.28
CA LEU A 222 7.89 -5.97 -14.85
C LEU A 222 8.40 -4.55 -14.52
N ALA A 223 9.52 -4.42 -13.80
CA ALA A 223 10.13 -3.13 -13.48
C ALA A 223 10.52 -2.33 -14.73
N GLY A 224 11.05 -3.00 -15.76
CA GLY A 224 11.33 -2.36 -17.06
C GLY A 224 10.08 -1.77 -17.69
N ARG A 225 8.97 -2.51 -17.65
CA ARG A 225 7.68 -2.03 -18.18
C ARG A 225 7.05 -0.95 -17.32
N CYS A 226 7.15 -1.06 -15.99
CA CYS A 226 6.74 0.02 -15.08
C CYS A 226 7.49 1.33 -15.36
N SER A 227 8.79 1.27 -15.64
CA SER A 227 9.56 2.48 -15.99
C SER A 227 9.09 3.12 -17.29
N ILE A 228 8.64 2.32 -18.28
CA ILE A 228 8.05 2.83 -19.52
C ILE A 228 6.67 3.43 -19.22
N ALA A 229 5.80 2.71 -18.53
CA ALA A 229 4.46 3.17 -18.13
C ALA A 229 4.52 4.50 -17.37
N ALA A 230 5.43 4.61 -16.39
CA ALA A 230 5.60 5.83 -15.62
C ALA A 230 6.05 7.03 -16.47
N ARG A 231 6.83 6.80 -17.51
CA ARG A 231 7.21 7.85 -18.47
C ARG A 231 6.06 8.26 -19.36
N LEU A 232 5.25 7.31 -19.84
CA LEU A 232 4.04 7.62 -20.60
C LEU A 232 3.11 8.50 -19.76
N ASP A 233 2.89 8.15 -18.49
CA ASP A 233 2.04 8.92 -17.59
C ASP A 233 2.62 10.31 -17.26
N ALA A 234 3.94 10.43 -17.10
CA ALA A 234 4.59 11.68 -16.71
C ALA A 234 4.76 12.68 -17.85
N TYR A 235 4.87 12.21 -19.08
CA TYR A 235 5.17 13.02 -20.26
C TYR A 235 4.02 13.02 -21.29
N GLU A 236 2.80 12.72 -20.85
CA GLU A 236 1.58 12.76 -21.66
C GLU A 236 1.69 11.90 -22.94
N GLY A 237 2.36 10.76 -22.83
CA GLY A 237 2.43 9.79 -23.90
C GLY A 237 1.12 9.05 -24.10
N THR A 238 1.00 8.29 -25.19
CA THR A 238 -0.17 7.43 -25.41
C THR A 238 -0.27 6.39 -24.29
N PRO A 239 -1.39 6.32 -23.55
CA PRO A 239 -1.56 5.34 -22.49
C PRO A 239 -1.36 3.91 -22.97
N MET A 240 -0.86 3.05 -22.09
CA MET A 240 -0.74 1.61 -22.35
C MET A 240 -2.08 0.99 -22.65
N THR A 241 -2.14 0.18 -23.70
CA THR A 241 -3.34 -0.58 -24.10
C THR A 241 -3.40 -1.95 -23.43
N ALA A 242 -4.53 -2.62 -23.55
CA ALA A 242 -4.69 -4.01 -23.08
C ALA A 242 -3.73 -4.97 -23.84
N GLU A 243 -3.44 -4.68 -25.10
CA GLU A 243 -2.51 -5.43 -25.93
C GLU A 243 -1.07 -5.31 -25.42
N ASP A 244 -0.66 -4.11 -25.02
CA ASP A 244 0.66 -3.88 -24.41
C ASP A 244 0.82 -4.69 -23.11
N VAL A 245 -0.22 -4.73 -22.29
CA VAL A 245 -0.24 -5.50 -21.04
C VAL A 245 -0.19 -7.00 -21.33
N ALA A 246 -0.95 -7.48 -22.33
CA ALA A 246 -0.94 -8.88 -22.74
C ALA A 246 0.44 -9.32 -23.29
N GLU A 247 1.15 -8.43 -24.00
CA GLU A 247 2.52 -8.70 -24.45
C GLU A 247 3.48 -8.91 -23.25
N VAL A 248 3.32 -8.10 -22.19
CA VAL A 248 4.13 -8.26 -20.97
C VAL A 248 3.80 -9.58 -20.27
N GLU A 249 2.51 -9.93 -20.18
CA GLU A 249 2.09 -11.21 -19.61
C GLU A 249 2.66 -12.40 -20.36
N ALA A 250 2.60 -12.36 -21.69
CA ALA A 250 3.19 -13.41 -22.55
C ALA A 250 4.69 -13.58 -22.29
N LYS A 251 5.43 -12.48 -22.09
CA LYS A 251 6.86 -12.54 -21.73
C LYS A 251 7.08 -13.18 -20.35
N VAL A 252 6.22 -12.86 -19.37
CA VAL A 252 6.29 -13.47 -18.04
C VAL A 252 6.02 -14.98 -18.11
N LEU A 253 5.02 -15.39 -18.88
CA LEU A 253 4.70 -16.81 -19.09
C LEU A 253 5.87 -17.54 -19.79
N ALA A 254 6.48 -16.94 -20.80
CA ALA A 254 7.65 -17.50 -21.47
C ALA A 254 8.85 -17.68 -20.53
N ILE A 255 9.10 -16.70 -19.64
CA ILE A 255 10.16 -16.82 -18.61
C ILE A 255 9.90 -18.01 -17.68
N ARG A 256 8.65 -18.21 -17.24
CA ARG A 256 8.28 -19.33 -16.39
C ARG A 256 8.42 -20.68 -17.11
N ALA A 257 7.99 -20.74 -18.36
CA ALA A 257 8.08 -21.93 -19.20
C ALA A 257 9.53 -22.35 -19.50
N ALA A 258 10.42 -21.36 -19.73
CA ALA A 258 11.84 -21.59 -19.97
C ALA A 258 12.59 -22.12 -18.73
N HIS A 259 12.04 -21.95 -17.52
CA HIS A 259 12.70 -22.32 -16.28
C HIS A 259 11.77 -23.15 -15.37
N PRO A 260 11.30 -24.33 -15.81
CA PRO A 260 10.32 -25.14 -15.07
C PRO A 260 10.91 -25.78 -13.79
N ARG A 261 12.23 -25.86 -13.69
CA ARG A 261 12.95 -26.44 -12.54
C ARG A 261 13.96 -25.45 -11.97
N PRO A 262 14.26 -25.55 -10.67
CA PRO A 262 15.31 -24.72 -10.07
C PRO A 262 16.67 -25.02 -10.77
N PRO A 263 17.55 -24.01 -10.90
CA PRO A 263 18.88 -24.24 -11.40
C PRO A 263 19.60 -25.27 -10.53
N SER A 264 20.34 -26.20 -11.15
CA SER A 264 21.18 -27.13 -10.40
C SER A 264 22.16 -26.32 -9.54
N ARG A 265 22.27 -26.64 -8.23
CA ARG A 265 23.34 -26.08 -7.40
C ARG A 265 24.67 -26.44 -8.07
N LYS A 266 25.36 -25.45 -8.65
CA LYS A 266 26.78 -25.63 -8.95
C LYS A 266 27.45 -25.96 -7.61
N GLY A 267 27.97 -27.17 -7.48
CA GLY A 267 28.72 -27.59 -6.32
C GLY A 267 29.78 -26.55 -6.01
N GLY A 268 29.71 -25.98 -4.80
CA GLY A 268 30.75 -25.10 -4.32
C GLY A 268 32.05 -25.87 -4.32
N ARG A 269 33.01 -25.32 -5.06
CA ARG A 269 34.42 -25.60 -4.82
C ARG A 269 34.90 -24.70 -3.72
#